data_a097eb1b7b26452eadcabe2715410b09
#
_entry.id   a097eb1b7b26452eadcabe2715410b09
#
_cell.length_a   1.000
_cell.length_b   1.000
_cell.length_c   1.000
_cell.angle_alpha   90.00
_cell.angle_beta   90.00
_cell.angle_gamma   90.00
#
_symmetry.space_group_name_H-M   'P 1'
#
loop_
_entity.id
_entity.type
_entity.pdbx_description
1 polymer ?
#
loop_
_entity_poly.entity_id
_entity_poly.type
_entity_poly.pdbx_seq_one_letter_code
_entity_poly.pdbx_strand_id
1 'polypeptide(L)' 'MRPTLTDRIDHIVTAIDDIQHMVAGFTRESFANDLIVRLAAERLLEIISEASRYIPAELKVKEPGID' A
#
# COMPACT_ATOMS: atom_id res chain seq x y z
N MET A 1 11.72 -7.66 18.34
CA MET A 1 12.69 -7.22 17.32
C MET A 1 12.08 -6.09 16.50
N ARG A 2 12.85 -5.03 16.29
CA ARG A 2 12.36 -3.91 15.49
C ARG A 2 12.48 -4.24 14.01
N PRO A 3 11.44 -3.93 13.21
CA PRO A 3 11.54 -4.08 11.76
C PRO A 3 12.62 -3.16 11.20
N THR A 4 13.38 -3.66 10.25
CA THR A 4 14.36 -2.85 9.54
C THR A 4 13.68 -2.03 8.45
N LEU A 5 14.41 -1.07 7.87
CA LEU A 5 13.90 -0.32 6.73
C LEU A 5 13.55 -1.27 5.57
N THR A 6 14.37 -2.29 5.34
CA THR A 6 14.09 -3.29 4.31
C THR A 6 12.78 -4.01 4.58
N ASP A 7 12.53 -4.40 5.84
CA ASP A 7 11.27 -5.04 6.21
C ASP A 7 10.07 -4.16 5.94
N ARG A 8 10.19 -2.87 6.22
CA ARG A 8 9.10 -1.91 5.98
C ARG A 8 8.82 -1.74 4.50
N ILE A 9 9.87 -1.66 3.69
CA ILE A 9 9.74 -1.57 2.25
C ILE A 9 9.09 -2.83 1.69
N ASP A 10 9.51 -4.00 2.18
CA ASP A 10 8.91 -5.27 1.77
C ASP A 10 7.42 -5.32 2.10
N HIS A 11 7.02 -4.81 3.27
CA HIS A 11 5.62 -4.73 3.64
C HIS A 11 4.83 -3.86 2.66
N ILE A 12 5.38 -2.72 2.29
CA ILE A 12 4.73 -1.81 1.34
C ILE A 12 4.58 -2.47 -0.02
N VAL A 13 5.66 -3.07 -0.52
CA VAL A 13 5.66 -3.73 -1.84
C VAL A 13 4.67 -4.89 -1.85
N THR A 14 4.67 -5.70 -0.80
CA THR A 14 3.74 -6.81 -0.68
C THR A 14 2.29 -6.32 -0.67
N ALA A 15 2.00 -5.27 0.08
CA ALA A 15 0.65 -4.72 0.15
C ALA A 15 0.20 -4.17 -1.20
N ILE A 16 1.08 -3.49 -1.92
CA ILE A 16 0.77 -2.98 -3.27
C ILE A 16 0.48 -4.15 -4.21
N ASP A 17 1.31 -5.18 -4.16
CA ASP A 17 1.14 -6.36 -5.00
C ASP A 17 -0.19 -7.06 -4.69
N ASP A 18 -0.53 -7.19 -3.42
CA ASP A 18 -1.79 -7.78 -2.99
C ASP A 18 -2.99 -6.99 -3.51
N ILE A 19 -2.92 -5.65 -3.43
CA ILE A 19 -3.98 -4.80 -3.97
C ILE A 19 -4.13 -5.01 -5.46
N GLN A 20 -3.01 -5.03 -6.20
CA GLN A 20 -3.05 -5.20 -7.65
C GLN A 20 -3.67 -6.54 -8.03
N HIS A 21 -3.32 -7.60 -7.33
CA HIS A 21 -3.89 -8.91 -7.58
C HIS A 21 -5.38 -8.95 -7.24
N MET A 22 -5.74 -8.35 -6.14
CA MET A 22 -7.13 -8.36 -5.68
C MET A 22 -8.05 -7.63 -6.66
N VAL A 23 -7.61 -6.51 -7.22
CA VAL A 23 -8.47 -5.69 -8.08
C VAL A 23 -8.36 -6.03 -9.56
N ALA A 24 -7.45 -6.92 -9.94
CA ALA A 24 -7.18 -7.23 -11.35
C ALA A 24 -8.41 -7.71 -12.11
N GLY A 25 -9.32 -8.40 -11.43
CA GLY A 25 -10.54 -8.91 -12.06
C GLY A 25 -11.74 -7.99 -11.92
N PHE A 26 -11.55 -6.80 -11.37
CA PHE A 26 -12.66 -5.89 -11.09
C PHE A 26 -12.67 -4.70 -12.04
N THR A 27 -13.88 -4.29 -12.44
CA THR A 27 -14.08 -2.98 -13.06
C THR A 27 -14.26 -1.97 -11.93
N ARG A 28 -14.24 -0.68 -12.28
CA ARG A 28 -14.53 0.36 -11.29
C ARG A 28 -15.87 0.11 -10.59
N GLU A 29 -16.88 -0.23 -11.39
CA GLU A 29 -18.22 -0.44 -10.88
C GLU A 29 -18.31 -1.67 -10.00
N SER A 30 -17.76 -2.80 -10.41
CA SER A 30 -17.81 -4.02 -9.61
C SER A 30 -17.00 -3.88 -8.33
N PHE A 31 -15.89 -3.15 -8.37
CA PHE A 31 -15.12 -2.85 -7.16
C PHE A 31 -15.95 -2.01 -6.18
N ALA A 32 -16.60 -0.97 -6.68
CA ALA A 32 -17.40 -0.09 -5.84
C ALA A 32 -18.56 -0.82 -5.15
N ASN A 33 -19.07 -1.87 -5.80
CA ASN A 33 -20.21 -2.62 -5.27
C ASN A 33 -19.82 -3.82 -4.40
N ASP A 34 -18.53 -4.10 -4.26
CA ASP A 34 -18.07 -5.22 -3.45
C ASP A 34 -17.53 -4.71 -2.12
N LEU A 35 -18.35 -4.81 -1.08
CA LEU A 35 -18.00 -4.30 0.25
C LEU A 35 -16.75 -4.98 0.80
N ILE A 36 -16.64 -6.30 0.66
CA ILE A 36 -15.52 -7.05 1.21
C ILE A 36 -14.21 -6.63 0.55
N VAL A 37 -14.22 -6.50 -0.77
CA VAL A 37 -13.03 -6.07 -1.52
C VAL A 37 -12.64 -4.65 -1.16
N ARG A 38 -13.62 -3.75 -1.02
CA ARG A 38 -13.35 -2.37 -0.62
C ARG A 38 -12.72 -2.30 0.77
N LEU A 39 -13.26 -3.05 1.72
CA LEU A 39 -12.71 -3.08 3.07
C LEU A 39 -11.30 -3.65 3.10
N ALA A 40 -11.05 -4.70 2.32
CA ALA A 40 -9.71 -5.26 2.20
C ALA A 40 -8.73 -4.26 1.60
N ALA A 41 -9.15 -3.54 0.56
CA ALA A 41 -8.32 -2.51 -0.07
C ALA A 41 -8.00 -1.39 0.92
N GLU A 42 -8.99 -0.95 1.69
CA GLU A 42 -8.77 0.07 2.71
C GLU A 42 -7.75 -0.39 3.74
N ARG A 43 -7.84 -1.64 4.17
CA ARG A 43 -6.89 -2.17 5.15
C ARG A 43 -5.48 -2.20 4.59
N LEU A 44 -5.32 -2.62 3.34
CA LEU A 44 -4.01 -2.64 2.69
C LEU A 44 -3.45 -1.24 2.53
N LEU A 45 -4.28 -0.27 2.19
CA LEU A 45 -3.86 1.13 2.11
C LEU A 45 -3.43 1.69 3.46
N GLU A 46 -4.10 1.30 4.53
CA GLU A 46 -3.67 1.67 5.88
C GLU A 46 -2.30 1.11 6.20
N ILE A 47 -2.04 -0.14 5.85
CA ILE A 47 -0.75 -0.78 6.06
C ILE A 47 0.35 -0.02 5.32
N ILE A 48 0.10 0.34 4.06
CA ILE A 48 1.04 1.11 3.26
C ILE A 48 1.30 2.47 3.91
N SER A 49 0.24 3.15 4.33
CA SER A 49 0.34 4.45 4.96
C SER A 49 1.15 4.40 6.25
N GLU A 50 0.88 3.43 7.11
CA GLU A 50 1.62 3.27 8.36
C GLU A 50 3.08 2.95 8.10
N ALA A 51 3.34 1.99 7.23
CA ALA A 51 4.71 1.58 6.93
C ALA A 51 5.50 2.73 6.33
N SER A 52 4.88 3.56 5.48
CA SER A 52 5.57 4.66 4.83
C SER A 52 5.96 5.78 5.80
N ARG A 53 5.29 5.89 6.94
CA ARG A 53 5.65 6.89 7.95
C ARG A 53 7.04 6.66 8.53
N TYR A 54 7.53 5.44 8.46
CA TYR A 54 8.84 5.08 9.01
C TYR A 54 9.96 5.14 7.98
N ILE A 55 9.64 5.54 6.74
CA ILE A 55 10.66 5.74 5.73
C ILE A 55 11.31 7.11 5.97
N PRO A 56 12.65 7.17 6.04
CA PRO A 56 13.32 8.45 6.29
C PRO A 56 12.93 9.51 5.26
N ALA A 57 12.76 10.74 5.75
CA ALA A 57 12.36 11.86 4.90
C ALA A 57 13.31 12.06 3.72
N GLU A 58 14.59 11.80 3.91
CA GLU A 58 15.59 11.92 2.88
C GLU A 58 15.29 11.05 1.66
N LEU A 59 14.76 9.86 1.91
CA LEU A 59 14.41 8.95 0.82
C LEU A 59 13.14 9.43 0.11
N LYS A 60 12.23 10.06 0.85
CA LYS A 60 10.99 10.56 0.26
C LYS A 60 11.23 11.74 -0.66
N VAL A 61 12.14 12.63 -0.28
CA VAL A 61 12.41 13.82 -1.08
C VAL A 61 13.26 13.55 -2.31
N LYS A 62 13.81 12.35 -2.42
CA LYS A 62 14.58 11.97 -3.60
C LYS A 62 13.69 11.59 -4.78
N GLU A 63 12.39 11.56 -4.58
CA GLU A 63 11.42 11.22 -5.62
C GLU A 63 10.82 12.52 -6.19
N PRO A 64 11.34 13.03 -7.31
CA PRO A 64 10.81 14.27 -7.87
C PRO A 64 9.35 14.12 -8.27
N GLY A 65 8.57 15.13 -7.94
CA GLY A 65 7.15 15.13 -8.28
C GLY A 65 6.24 14.50 -7.22
N ILE A 66 6.81 14.01 -6.13
CA ILE A 66 6.04 13.52 -5.00
C ILE A 66 6.12 14.58 -3.89
N ASP A 67 5.02 15.16 -3.57
CA ASP A 67 4.94 16.17 -2.53
C ASP A 67 4.29 15.63 -1.28
#